data_6a5f6595e53e5068d64ee7604e6efc71
#
_entry.id   6a5f6595e53e5068d64ee7604e6efc71
#
_cell.length_a   1.000
_cell.length_b   1.000
_cell.length_c   1.000
_cell.angle_alpha   90.00
_cell.angle_beta   90.00
_cell.angle_gamma   90.00
#
_symmetry.space_group_name_H-M   'P 1'
#
loop_
_entity.id
_entity.type
_entity.pdbx_description
1 polymer ?
#
loop_
_entity_poly.entity_id
_entity_poly.type
_entity_poly.pdbx_seq_one_letter_code
_entity_poly.pdbx_strand_id
1 'polypeptide(L)'
;MPFDDVIKEVGESIAQEKCKRARLKDLDLIVLDNSIRESTVGQLRGHTLENKWKIYNEVKKCGFKFIIVAAFSHMTRVDDTFLRELVDSGEDVSNLFAFTEVMEAVNDTKTTPVGLSKMKSLGLINPIIEIDLAIDSINWEVFTVQDMCQLLSERIKWSRQTLSPNAKIMVNLRDFPDSMVYQMERLFTVVDFLGSLPATERPFGLLFEEPTGKFLPEEVGAWTAGKIIYFTLFYVTHLKN
;
A
#
# COMPACT_ATOMS: atom_id res chain seq x y z
N MET A 1 40.40 -7.95 -20.57
CA MET A 1 40.46 -8.27 -19.12
C MET A 1 41.06 -9.67 -19.01
N PRO A 2 42.09 -9.91 -18.24
CA PRO A 2 42.60 -11.26 -18.01
C PRO A 2 41.55 -12.17 -17.43
N PHE A 3 41.58 -13.44 -17.77
CA PHE A 3 40.54 -14.41 -17.35
C PHE A 3 40.44 -14.54 -15.81
N ASP A 4 41.58 -14.41 -15.13
CA ASP A 4 41.63 -14.45 -13.65
C ASP A 4 40.89 -13.27 -13.00
N ASP A 5 40.90 -12.09 -13.60
CA ASP A 5 40.14 -10.93 -13.11
C ASP A 5 38.64 -11.16 -13.22
N VAL A 6 38.19 -11.80 -14.32
CA VAL A 6 36.78 -12.16 -14.52
C VAL A 6 36.33 -13.17 -13.45
N ILE A 7 37.12 -14.20 -13.17
CA ILE A 7 36.82 -15.21 -12.14
C ILE A 7 36.70 -14.54 -10.78
N LYS A 8 37.62 -13.62 -10.46
CA LYS A 8 37.59 -12.90 -9.19
C LYS A 8 36.34 -12.05 -9.05
N GLU A 9 35.99 -11.26 -10.06
CA GLU A 9 34.81 -10.39 -10.08
C GLU A 9 33.51 -11.19 -9.92
N VAL A 10 33.37 -12.32 -10.65
CA VAL A 10 32.22 -13.23 -10.53
C VAL A 10 32.18 -13.86 -9.13
N GLY A 11 33.33 -14.26 -8.57
CA GLY A 11 33.40 -14.81 -7.22
C GLY A 11 32.97 -13.81 -6.16
N GLU A 12 33.36 -12.55 -6.26
CA GLU A 12 32.99 -11.46 -5.38
C GLU A 12 31.46 -11.18 -5.48
N SER A 13 30.93 -11.17 -6.70
CA SER A 13 29.48 -10.99 -6.94
C SER A 13 28.68 -12.11 -6.29
N ILE A 14 29.09 -13.37 -6.46
CA ILE A 14 28.42 -14.52 -5.81
C ILE A 14 28.47 -14.42 -4.29
N ALA A 15 29.59 -13.99 -3.73
CA ALA A 15 29.73 -13.82 -2.29
C ALA A 15 28.81 -12.71 -1.74
N GLN A 16 28.68 -11.60 -2.46
CA GLN A 16 27.77 -10.52 -2.11
C GLN A 16 26.31 -10.99 -2.14
N GLU A 17 25.89 -11.73 -3.17
CA GLU A 17 24.54 -12.27 -3.25
C GLU A 17 24.24 -13.28 -2.13
N LYS A 18 25.19 -14.13 -1.76
CA LYS A 18 25.03 -15.02 -0.59
C LYS A 18 24.86 -14.24 0.70
N CYS A 19 25.60 -13.15 0.88
CA CYS A 19 25.46 -12.28 2.04
C CYS A 19 24.08 -11.61 2.10
N LYS A 20 23.58 -11.11 0.96
CA LYS A 20 22.21 -10.53 0.86
C LYS A 20 21.16 -11.58 1.22
N ARG A 21 21.25 -12.80 0.67
CA ARG A 21 20.31 -13.90 0.96
C ARG A 21 20.34 -14.33 2.42
N ALA A 22 21.51 -14.33 3.06
CA ALA A 22 21.61 -14.66 4.49
C ALA A 22 20.79 -13.69 5.36
N ARG A 23 20.78 -12.39 4.98
CA ARG A 23 19.99 -11.35 5.67
C ARG A 23 18.47 -11.54 5.54
N LEU A 24 18.00 -12.21 4.47
CA LEU A 24 16.58 -12.47 4.28
C LEU A 24 15.97 -13.40 5.34
N LYS A 25 16.79 -14.22 6.01
CA LYS A 25 16.34 -15.12 7.07
C LYS A 25 15.88 -14.40 8.33
N ASP A 26 16.40 -13.18 8.52
CA ASP A 26 16.11 -12.36 9.71
C ASP A 26 14.98 -11.35 9.45
N LEU A 27 14.37 -11.38 8.25
CA LEU A 27 13.25 -10.51 7.91
C LEU A 27 11.94 -11.08 8.45
N ASP A 28 11.27 -10.29 9.28
CA ASP A 28 9.86 -10.55 9.64
C ASP A 28 8.97 -10.03 8.50
N LEU A 29 8.61 -10.94 7.60
CA LEU A 29 7.82 -10.61 6.41
C LEU A 29 6.34 -10.59 6.74
N ILE A 30 5.71 -9.46 6.45
CA ILE A 30 4.26 -9.31 6.43
C ILE A 30 3.79 -9.60 5.00
N VAL A 31 3.06 -10.71 4.83
CA VAL A 31 2.41 -11.03 3.56
C VAL A 31 1.00 -10.47 3.60
N LEU A 32 0.69 -9.60 2.66
CA LEU A 32 -0.63 -9.01 2.46
C LEU A 32 -1.25 -9.61 1.19
N ASP A 33 -2.23 -10.49 1.37
CA ASP A 33 -2.91 -11.14 0.25
C ASP A 33 -3.92 -10.20 -0.41
N ASN A 34 -3.90 -10.13 -1.74
CA ASN A 34 -4.78 -9.27 -2.53
C ASN A 34 -5.73 -10.07 -3.46
N SER A 35 -5.79 -11.38 -3.33
CA SER A 35 -6.53 -12.25 -4.26
C SER A 35 -8.02 -11.94 -4.32
N ILE A 36 -8.62 -11.55 -3.20
CA ILE A 36 -10.06 -11.24 -3.12
C ILE A 36 -10.38 -9.93 -3.84
N ARG A 37 -9.53 -8.92 -3.68
CA ARG A 37 -9.69 -7.62 -4.33
C ARG A 37 -9.40 -7.72 -5.82
N GLU A 38 -8.36 -8.43 -6.23
CA GLU A 38 -7.98 -8.59 -7.64
C GLU A 38 -9.06 -9.30 -8.47
N SER A 39 -9.85 -10.17 -7.87
CA SER A 39 -11.00 -10.78 -8.56
C SER A 39 -12.04 -9.76 -9.04
N THR A 40 -12.00 -8.52 -8.54
CA THR A 40 -12.87 -7.41 -8.97
C THR A 40 -12.32 -6.63 -10.15
N VAL A 41 -11.00 -6.67 -10.36
CA VAL A 41 -10.33 -5.87 -11.37
C VAL A 41 -10.16 -6.69 -12.64
N GLY A 42 -10.83 -6.29 -13.71
CA GLY A 42 -10.65 -6.91 -15.02
C GLY A 42 -11.41 -8.21 -15.29
N GLN A 43 -12.16 -8.76 -14.34
CA GLN A 43 -12.95 -9.99 -14.54
C GLN A 43 -14.45 -9.75 -14.36
N LEU A 44 -15.11 -9.27 -15.41
CA LEU A 44 -16.55 -9.03 -15.42
C LEU A 44 -17.40 -10.26 -15.04
N ARG A 45 -16.92 -11.47 -15.28
CA ARG A 45 -17.67 -12.72 -15.05
C ARG A 45 -17.34 -13.42 -13.72
N GLY A 46 -16.21 -13.13 -13.11
CA GLY A 46 -15.73 -13.80 -11.91
C GLY A 46 -16.12 -13.12 -10.60
N HIS A 47 -16.65 -11.89 -10.70
CA HIS A 47 -16.91 -11.03 -9.55
C HIS A 47 -18.31 -11.29 -8.99
N THR A 48 -18.47 -12.45 -8.36
CA THR A 48 -19.70 -12.83 -7.66
C THR A 48 -19.45 -12.99 -6.17
N LEU A 49 -20.48 -12.83 -5.38
CA LEU A 49 -20.45 -13.06 -3.94
C LEU A 49 -19.95 -14.48 -3.59
N GLU A 50 -20.44 -15.47 -4.32
CA GLU A 50 -20.02 -16.86 -4.16
C GLU A 50 -18.53 -17.05 -4.39
N ASN A 51 -17.97 -16.44 -5.46
CA ASN A 51 -16.55 -16.53 -5.75
C ASN A 51 -15.70 -15.80 -4.69
N LYS A 52 -16.16 -14.67 -4.17
CA LYS A 52 -15.47 -13.99 -3.07
C LYS A 52 -15.38 -14.87 -1.83
N TRP A 53 -16.44 -15.54 -1.46
CA TRP A 53 -16.43 -16.48 -0.36
C TRP A 53 -15.50 -17.67 -0.61
N LYS A 54 -15.49 -18.24 -1.82
CA LYS A 54 -14.57 -19.30 -2.19
C LYS A 54 -13.11 -18.85 -2.05
N ILE A 55 -12.76 -17.70 -2.63
CA ILE A 55 -11.39 -17.15 -2.58
C ILE A 55 -11.00 -16.88 -1.12
N TYR A 56 -11.86 -16.23 -0.34
CA TYR A 56 -11.61 -15.91 1.06
C TYR A 56 -11.29 -17.18 1.88
N ASN A 57 -12.08 -18.23 1.70
CA ASN A 57 -11.88 -19.49 2.41
C ASN A 57 -10.55 -20.16 2.02
N GLU A 58 -10.17 -20.11 0.75
CA GLU A 58 -8.88 -20.66 0.31
C GLU A 58 -7.69 -19.83 0.82
N VAL A 59 -7.79 -18.51 0.80
CA VAL A 59 -6.78 -17.61 1.36
C VAL A 59 -6.58 -17.88 2.87
N LYS A 60 -7.67 -18.07 3.61
CA LYS A 60 -7.59 -18.47 5.04
C LYS A 60 -6.90 -19.81 5.23
N LYS A 61 -7.18 -20.82 4.40
CA LYS A 61 -6.50 -22.13 4.45
C LYS A 61 -5.01 -22.02 4.17
N CYS A 62 -4.58 -21.07 3.34
CA CYS A 62 -3.16 -20.78 3.11
C CYS A 62 -2.46 -20.14 4.32
N GLY A 63 -3.20 -19.72 5.35
CA GLY A 63 -2.66 -19.15 6.58
C GLY A 63 -2.27 -17.68 6.48
N PHE A 64 -2.70 -16.97 5.46
CA PHE A 64 -2.49 -15.53 5.37
C PHE A 64 -3.27 -14.80 6.47
N LYS A 65 -2.57 -13.90 7.17
CA LYS A 65 -3.14 -13.12 8.27
C LYS A 65 -3.71 -11.77 7.80
N PHE A 66 -3.06 -11.15 6.82
CA PHE A 66 -3.41 -9.82 6.33
C PHE A 66 -3.98 -9.96 4.92
N ILE A 67 -5.21 -9.50 4.74
CA ILE A 67 -5.96 -9.72 3.51
C ILE A 67 -6.60 -8.40 3.06
N ILE A 68 -6.42 -8.05 1.80
CA ILE A 68 -7.14 -6.94 1.16
C ILE A 68 -8.46 -7.49 0.62
N VAL A 69 -9.55 -7.02 1.19
CA VAL A 69 -10.88 -7.60 0.94
C VAL A 69 -11.75 -6.77 -0.01
N ALA A 70 -11.42 -5.50 -0.21
CA ALA A 70 -12.22 -4.60 -1.03
C ALA A 70 -11.43 -3.42 -1.58
N ALA A 71 -12.02 -2.80 -2.64
CA ALA A 71 -11.72 -1.44 -3.06
C ALA A 71 -13.04 -0.67 -3.09
N PHE A 72 -13.21 0.28 -2.20
CA PHE A 72 -14.46 1.03 -2.06
C PHE A 72 -14.54 2.19 -3.05
N SER A 73 -15.73 2.41 -3.59
CA SER A 73 -16.09 3.56 -4.42
C SER A 73 -17.50 4.02 -4.06
N HIS A 74 -17.98 5.07 -4.71
CA HIS A 74 -19.38 5.55 -4.47
C HIS A 74 -20.44 4.53 -4.91
N MET A 75 -20.13 3.62 -5.80
CA MET A 75 -21.04 2.55 -6.18
C MET A 75 -21.02 1.43 -5.14
N THR A 76 -22.20 0.89 -4.81
CA THR A 76 -22.29 -0.35 -4.05
C THR A 76 -21.93 -1.50 -4.98
N ARG A 77 -20.97 -2.30 -4.56
CA ARG A 77 -20.46 -3.44 -5.31
C ARG A 77 -20.65 -4.73 -4.52
N VAL A 78 -20.30 -5.85 -5.14
CA VAL A 78 -20.25 -7.16 -4.48
C VAL A 78 -19.37 -7.13 -3.22
N ASP A 79 -18.32 -6.30 -3.22
CA ASP A 79 -17.45 -6.07 -2.06
C ASP A 79 -18.24 -5.62 -0.82
N ASP A 80 -19.16 -4.66 -1.00
CA ASP A 80 -19.96 -4.14 0.11
C ASP A 80 -20.85 -5.23 0.71
N THR A 81 -21.43 -6.10 -0.14
CA THR A 81 -22.28 -7.22 0.30
C THR A 81 -21.44 -8.29 0.99
N PHE A 82 -20.33 -8.69 0.37
CA PHE A 82 -19.39 -9.68 0.93
C PHE A 82 -18.93 -9.27 2.32
N LEU A 83 -18.50 -8.03 2.48
CA LEU A 83 -18.00 -7.55 3.77
C LEU A 83 -19.08 -7.47 4.84
N ARG A 84 -20.31 -7.10 4.46
CA ARG A 84 -21.44 -7.11 5.41
C ARG A 84 -21.69 -8.52 5.91
N GLU A 85 -21.78 -9.49 5.01
CA GLU A 85 -21.96 -10.90 5.38
C GLU A 85 -20.81 -11.41 6.25
N LEU A 86 -19.56 -11.01 5.94
CA LEU A 86 -18.37 -11.41 6.68
C LEU A 86 -18.39 -10.85 8.11
N VAL A 87 -18.75 -9.60 8.29
CA VAL A 87 -18.92 -8.97 9.61
C VAL A 87 -20.10 -9.61 10.37
N ASP A 88 -21.23 -9.80 9.70
CA ASP A 88 -22.43 -10.41 10.30
C ASP A 88 -22.20 -11.88 10.72
N SER A 89 -21.28 -12.57 10.05
CA SER A 89 -20.86 -13.94 10.43
C SER A 89 -19.95 -13.99 11.66
N GLY A 90 -19.50 -12.84 12.17
CA GLY A 90 -18.60 -12.74 13.33
C GLY A 90 -17.14 -13.04 13.02
N GLU A 91 -16.72 -12.96 11.75
CA GLU A 91 -15.31 -13.09 11.36
C GLU A 91 -14.46 -11.95 11.93
N ASP A 92 -13.22 -12.26 12.31
CA ASP A 92 -12.27 -11.26 12.78
C ASP A 92 -11.80 -10.36 11.63
N VAL A 93 -12.18 -9.11 11.69
CA VAL A 93 -11.83 -8.08 10.68
C VAL A 93 -10.57 -7.28 11.05
N SER A 94 -9.91 -7.57 12.17
CA SER A 94 -8.80 -6.77 12.72
C SER A 94 -7.57 -6.72 11.81
N ASN A 95 -7.42 -7.67 10.89
CA ASN A 95 -6.34 -7.77 9.93
C ASN A 95 -6.80 -7.68 8.48
N LEU A 96 -8.03 -7.24 8.26
CA LEU A 96 -8.56 -6.99 6.93
C LEU A 96 -8.30 -5.54 6.53
N PHE A 97 -7.96 -5.35 5.26
CA PHE A 97 -7.65 -4.06 4.65
C PHE A 97 -8.61 -3.77 3.51
N ALA A 98 -8.87 -2.49 3.26
CA ALA A 98 -9.60 -2.06 2.07
C ALA A 98 -8.99 -0.79 1.49
N PHE A 99 -8.97 -0.73 0.16
CA PHE A 99 -8.57 0.46 -0.56
C PHE A 99 -9.63 1.56 -0.47
N THR A 100 -9.16 2.79 -0.37
CA THR A 100 -9.96 4.01 -0.41
C THR A 100 -9.16 5.12 -1.06
N GLU A 101 -9.82 6.01 -1.78
CA GLU A 101 -9.19 7.22 -2.31
C GLU A 101 -8.83 8.18 -1.17
N VAL A 102 -7.81 9.02 -1.38
CA VAL A 102 -7.43 10.09 -0.44
C VAL A 102 -8.44 11.23 -0.43
N MET A 103 -9.09 11.50 -1.57
CA MET A 103 -10.13 12.51 -1.74
C MET A 103 -11.28 11.95 -2.59
N GLU A 104 -12.49 12.45 -2.36
CA GLU A 104 -13.69 11.97 -3.07
C GLU A 104 -13.76 12.51 -4.50
N ALA A 105 -13.36 13.74 -4.70
CA ALA A 105 -13.23 14.40 -5.99
C ALA A 105 -11.94 15.22 -6.02
N VAL A 106 -11.47 15.51 -7.21
CA VAL A 106 -10.26 16.31 -7.40
C VAL A 106 -10.39 17.65 -6.65
N ASN A 107 -9.39 17.95 -5.82
CA ASN A 107 -9.32 19.14 -4.95
C ASN A 107 -10.39 19.20 -3.83
N ASP A 108 -11.17 18.15 -3.60
CA ASP A 108 -12.06 18.07 -2.44
C ASP A 108 -11.32 17.54 -1.20
N THR A 109 -10.71 18.44 -0.47
CA THR A 109 -9.98 18.11 0.77
C THR A 109 -10.90 17.99 1.99
N LYS A 110 -12.13 18.50 1.92
CA LYS A 110 -13.03 18.62 3.09
C LYS A 110 -13.90 17.39 3.29
N THR A 111 -14.37 16.80 2.19
CA THR A 111 -15.25 15.62 2.27
C THR A 111 -14.46 14.40 2.69
N THR A 112 -14.97 13.65 3.66
CA THR A 112 -14.43 12.33 3.98
C THR A 112 -14.72 11.38 2.84
N PRO A 113 -13.71 10.71 2.26
CA PRO A 113 -13.93 9.77 1.18
C PRO A 113 -14.97 8.70 1.52
N VAL A 114 -15.79 8.35 0.54
CA VAL A 114 -16.84 7.32 0.69
C VAL A 114 -16.25 6.00 1.17
N GLY A 115 -15.04 5.64 0.70
CA GLY A 115 -14.35 4.44 1.16
C GLY A 115 -14.13 4.42 2.67
N LEU A 116 -13.63 5.51 3.25
CA LEU A 116 -13.46 5.64 4.70
C LEU A 116 -14.80 5.60 5.45
N SER A 117 -15.83 6.22 4.90
CA SER A 117 -17.18 6.20 5.49
C SER A 117 -17.78 4.79 5.48
N LYS A 118 -17.60 4.03 4.40
CA LYS A 118 -18.01 2.61 4.31
C LYS A 118 -17.25 1.75 5.31
N MET A 119 -15.92 1.92 5.42
CA MET A 119 -15.11 1.20 6.40
C MET A 119 -15.64 1.42 7.82
N LYS A 120 -15.95 2.67 8.19
CA LYS A 120 -16.55 2.99 9.48
C LYS A 120 -17.86 2.24 9.70
N SER A 121 -18.76 2.23 8.70
CA SER A 121 -20.06 1.58 8.81
C SER A 121 -19.99 0.05 8.91
N LEU A 122 -18.92 -0.54 8.38
CA LEU A 122 -18.68 -2.00 8.37
C LEU A 122 -17.75 -2.47 9.48
N GLY A 123 -17.22 -1.56 10.30
CA GLY A 123 -16.27 -1.92 11.37
C GLY A 123 -14.87 -2.30 10.88
N LEU A 124 -14.53 -2.00 9.62
CA LEU A 124 -13.16 -2.19 9.12
C LEU A 124 -12.25 -1.07 9.63
N ILE A 125 -11.05 -1.44 10.07
CA ILE A 125 -10.16 -0.50 10.74
C ILE A 125 -8.88 -0.16 9.99
N ASN A 126 -8.49 -0.93 8.97
CA ASN A 126 -7.19 -0.76 8.29
C ASN A 126 -7.37 -0.25 6.86
N PRO A 127 -7.35 1.06 6.62
CA PRO A 127 -7.43 1.63 5.28
C PRO A 127 -6.10 1.52 4.55
N ILE A 128 -6.18 1.31 3.22
CA ILE A 128 -5.11 1.57 2.27
C ILE A 128 -5.53 2.82 1.49
N ILE A 129 -4.91 3.94 1.79
CA ILE A 129 -5.23 5.22 1.18
C ILE A 129 -4.46 5.35 -0.13
N GLU A 130 -5.18 5.44 -1.24
CA GLU A 130 -4.60 5.52 -2.58
C GLU A 130 -4.34 6.97 -2.99
N ILE A 131 -3.17 7.19 -3.57
CA ILE A 131 -2.80 8.46 -4.19
C ILE A 131 -2.13 8.22 -5.54
N ASP A 132 -2.39 9.11 -6.48
CA ASP A 132 -1.68 9.24 -7.76
C ASP A 132 -0.94 10.58 -7.77
N LEU A 133 0.36 10.55 -8.00
CA LEU A 133 1.20 11.75 -8.00
C LEU A 133 1.56 12.26 -9.39
N ALA A 134 1.44 11.40 -10.41
CA ALA A 134 1.67 11.75 -11.81
C ALA A 134 0.38 12.07 -12.59
N ILE A 135 -0.80 11.98 -11.95
CA ILE A 135 -2.08 12.17 -12.62
C ILE A 135 -2.30 13.62 -13.08
N ASP A 136 -2.70 13.78 -14.33
CA ASP A 136 -2.91 15.10 -14.95
C ASP A 136 -4.23 15.77 -14.52
N SER A 137 -5.16 15.04 -13.90
CA SER A 137 -6.44 15.58 -13.44
C SER A 137 -6.30 16.53 -12.24
N ILE A 138 -5.18 16.46 -11.50
CA ILE A 138 -4.87 17.38 -10.41
C ILE A 138 -4.07 18.55 -10.97
N ASN A 139 -4.59 19.76 -10.81
CA ASN A 139 -3.82 20.96 -11.09
C ASN A 139 -2.86 21.22 -9.92
N TRP A 140 -1.62 20.73 -10.07
CA TRP A 140 -0.59 20.81 -9.04
C TRP A 140 -0.02 22.23 -8.79
N GLU A 141 -0.38 23.21 -9.61
CA GLU A 141 -0.07 24.62 -9.34
C GLU A 141 -1.04 25.23 -8.32
N VAL A 142 -2.26 24.67 -8.24
CA VAL A 142 -3.32 25.12 -7.32
C VAL A 142 -3.39 24.23 -6.08
N PHE A 143 -3.37 22.91 -6.27
CA PHE A 143 -3.29 21.92 -5.19
C PHE A 143 -1.87 21.40 -5.13
N THR A 144 -1.09 21.95 -4.23
CA THR A 144 0.35 21.67 -4.13
C THR A 144 0.66 20.30 -3.54
N VAL A 145 1.91 19.85 -3.67
CA VAL A 145 2.36 18.62 -3.00
C VAL A 145 2.29 18.75 -1.48
N GLN A 146 2.45 19.94 -0.93
CA GLN A 146 2.28 20.23 0.49
C GLN A 146 0.83 20.07 0.93
N ASP A 147 -0.14 20.47 0.10
CA ASP A 147 -1.56 20.25 0.37
C ASP A 147 -1.89 18.75 0.37
N MET A 148 -1.29 17.95 -0.53
CA MET A 148 -1.40 16.49 -0.52
C MET A 148 -0.81 15.89 0.77
N CYS A 149 0.36 16.34 1.20
CA CYS A 149 0.98 15.90 2.45
C CYS A 149 0.08 16.22 3.66
N GLN A 150 -0.47 17.43 3.72
CA GLN A 150 -1.39 17.82 4.77
C GLN A 150 -2.66 16.96 4.76
N LEU A 151 -3.25 16.74 3.58
CA LEU A 151 -4.43 15.89 3.44
C LEU A 151 -4.18 14.45 3.88
N LEU A 152 -3.03 13.87 3.51
CA LEU A 152 -2.64 12.52 3.98
C LEU A 152 -2.55 12.47 5.51
N SER A 153 -1.90 13.47 6.13
CA SER A 153 -1.84 13.55 7.59
C SER A 153 -3.23 13.60 8.23
N GLU A 154 -4.13 14.39 7.67
CA GLU A 154 -5.52 14.50 8.14
C GLU A 154 -6.28 13.18 7.99
N ARG A 155 -6.13 12.47 6.87
CA ARG A 155 -6.76 11.16 6.64
C ARG A 155 -6.22 10.09 7.60
N ILE A 156 -4.93 10.10 7.86
CA ILE A 156 -4.28 9.20 8.84
C ILE A 156 -4.82 9.48 10.26
N LYS A 157 -4.87 10.74 10.66
CA LYS A 157 -5.42 11.16 11.97
C LYS A 157 -6.90 10.79 12.10
N TRP A 158 -7.68 11.11 11.07
CA TRP A 158 -9.10 10.75 11.04
C TRP A 158 -9.31 9.24 11.20
N SER A 159 -8.54 8.43 10.48
CA SER A 159 -8.63 6.97 10.53
C SER A 159 -8.34 6.44 11.94
N ARG A 160 -7.29 6.94 12.60
CA ARG A 160 -6.99 6.55 13.98
C ARG A 160 -8.04 6.99 14.98
N GLN A 161 -8.60 8.17 14.82
CA GLN A 161 -9.62 8.69 15.71
C GLN A 161 -10.99 8.04 15.52
N THR A 162 -11.32 7.66 14.27
CA THR A 162 -12.67 7.26 13.89
C THR A 162 -12.83 5.76 13.70
N LEU A 163 -11.82 5.09 13.09
CA LEU A 163 -11.86 3.64 12.85
C LEU A 163 -11.25 2.89 14.04
N SER A 164 -9.99 3.15 14.37
CA SER A 164 -9.32 2.55 15.54
C SER A 164 -8.00 3.25 15.84
N PRO A 165 -7.64 3.46 17.12
CA PRO A 165 -6.31 3.92 17.50
C PRO A 165 -5.20 2.97 17.03
N ASN A 166 -5.51 1.68 16.88
CA ASN A 166 -4.59 0.63 16.45
C ASN A 166 -4.66 0.33 14.93
N ALA A 167 -5.30 1.20 14.14
CA ALA A 167 -5.41 1.04 12.71
C ALA A 167 -4.03 0.91 12.03
N LYS A 168 -3.86 -0.14 11.24
CA LYS A 168 -2.70 -0.35 10.37
C LYS A 168 -2.94 0.38 9.04
N ILE A 169 -2.72 1.68 9.03
CA ILE A 169 -2.99 2.54 7.87
C ILE A 169 -1.85 2.39 6.87
N MET A 170 -2.14 2.07 5.63
CA MET A 170 -1.17 2.06 4.54
C MET A 170 -1.45 3.21 3.57
N VAL A 171 -0.41 3.69 2.91
CA VAL A 171 -0.53 4.63 1.79
C VAL A 171 -0.06 3.90 0.54
N ASN A 172 -0.90 3.86 -0.49
CA ASN A 172 -0.60 3.24 -1.77
C ASN A 172 -0.22 4.32 -2.80
N LEU A 173 1.00 4.22 -3.32
CA LEU A 173 1.50 5.00 -4.45
C LEU A 173 1.13 4.24 -5.72
N ARG A 174 -0.10 4.46 -6.23
CA ARG A 174 -0.70 3.66 -7.31
C ARG A 174 0.04 3.81 -8.63
N ASP A 175 0.58 4.98 -8.91
CA ASP A 175 1.32 5.31 -10.12
C ASP A 175 2.84 5.43 -9.86
N PHE A 176 3.37 4.62 -8.95
CA PHE A 176 4.75 4.74 -8.47
C PHE A 176 5.81 4.84 -9.59
N PRO A 177 5.81 3.99 -10.64
CA PRO A 177 6.81 4.10 -11.71
C PRO A 177 6.68 5.37 -12.54
N ASP A 178 5.44 5.76 -12.88
CA ASP A 178 5.20 6.99 -13.63
C ASP A 178 5.62 8.21 -12.78
N SER A 179 5.35 8.18 -11.48
CA SER A 179 5.82 9.21 -10.54
C SER A 179 7.34 9.26 -10.44
N MET A 180 8.04 8.11 -10.45
CA MET A 180 9.51 8.07 -10.47
C MET A 180 10.10 8.66 -11.74
N VAL A 181 9.46 8.41 -12.88
CA VAL A 181 9.97 8.89 -14.18
C VAL A 181 9.65 10.37 -14.41
N TYR A 182 8.43 10.80 -14.07
CA TYR A 182 7.93 12.12 -14.48
C TYR A 182 7.79 13.12 -13.33
N GLN A 183 7.68 12.66 -12.08
CA GLN A 183 7.36 13.48 -10.91
C GLN A 183 8.15 13.08 -9.65
N MET A 184 9.42 12.75 -9.84
CA MET A 184 10.31 12.22 -8.80
C MET A 184 10.39 13.16 -7.57
N GLU A 185 10.48 14.46 -7.77
CA GLU A 185 10.54 15.44 -6.67
C GLU A 185 9.26 15.42 -5.83
N ARG A 186 8.10 15.34 -6.49
CA ARG A 186 6.79 15.25 -5.82
C ARG A 186 6.68 13.97 -5.02
N LEU A 187 7.06 12.84 -5.62
CA LEU A 187 7.08 11.54 -4.95
C LEU A 187 7.97 11.56 -3.71
N PHE A 188 9.18 12.10 -3.85
CA PHE A 188 10.13 12.18 -2.74
C PHE A 188 9.64 13.09 -1.62
N THR A 189 9.02 14.19 -1.96
CA THR A 189 8.42 15.11 -0.98
C THR A 189 7.36 14.40 -0.14
N VAL A 190 6.47 13.62 -0.76
CA VAL A 190 5.43 12.86 -0.04
C VAL A 190 6.04 11.76 0.83
N VAL A 191 6.98 10.97 0.29
CA VAL A 191 7.62 9.88 1.05
C VAL A 191 8.41 10.42 2.24
N ASP A 192 9.20 11.49 2.03
CA ASP A 192 9.98 12.11 3.10
C ASP A 192 9.08 12.74 4.17
N PHE A 193 7.97 13.38 3.75
CA PHE A 193 6.97 13.89 4.67
C PHE A 193 6.40 12.77 5.56
N LEU A 194 5.90 11.68 4.96
CA LEU A 194 5.34 10.56 5.70
C LEU A 194 6.37 9.92 6.65
N GLY A 195 7.64 9.84 6.21
CA GLY A 195 8.75 9.36 7.03
C GLY A 195 9.11 10.28 8.19
N SER A 196 8.92 11.59 8.04
CA SER A 196 9.22 12.60 9.06
C SER A 196 8.16 12.70 10.17
N LEU A 197 6.96 12.15 9.95
CA LEU A 197 5.90 12.16 10.95
C LEU A 197 6.35 11.46 12.25
N PRO A 198 5.83 11.88 13.41
CA PRO A 198 6.02 11.14 14.66
C PRO A 198 5.62 9.68 14.53
N ALA A 199 6.30 8.77 15.22
CA ALA A 199 6.05 7.32 15.09
C ALA A 199 4.57 6.94 15.30
N THR A 200 3.86 7.65 16.17
CA THR A 200 2.42 7.46 16.42
C THR A 200 1.52 7.99 15.30
N GLU A 201 2.05 8.80 14.40
CA GLU A 201 1.30 9.41 13.28
C GLU A 201 1.69 8.82 11.93
N ARG A 202 2.82 8.09 11.85
CA ARG A 202 3.27 7.46 10.60
C ARG A 202 2.28 6.40 10.10
N PRO A 203 2.14 6.23 8.79
CA PRO A 203 1.46 5.06 8.26
C PRO A 203 2.18 3.77 8.68
N PHE A 204 1.45 2.67 8.74
CA PHE A 204 1.99 1.33 9.01
C PHE A 204 2.94 0.87 7.89
N GLY A 205 2.68 1.27 6.65
CA GLY A 205 3.51 0.97 5.51
C GLY A 205 3.15 1.78 4.28
N LEU A 206 4.03 1.69 3.26
CA LEU A 206 3.79 2.18 1.92
C LEU A 206 3.64 0.99 0.98
N LEU A 207 2.70 1.09 0.05
CA LEU A 207 2.58 0.19 -1.09
C LEU A 207 3.09 0.93 -2.34
N PHE A 208 3.85 0.22 -3.15
CA PHE A 208 4.31 0.68 -4.47
C PHE A 208 3.63 -0.19 -5.51
N GLU A 209 2.81 0.40 -6.34
CA GLU A 209 2.07 -0.32 -7.37
C GLU A 209 2.63 0.02 -8.76
N GLU A 210 2.84 -1.01 -9.57
CA GLU A 210 3.17 -0.89 -11.00
C GLU A 210 2.01 -1.49 -11.80
N PRO A 211 1.01 -0.66 -12.20
CA PRO A 211 -0.25 -1.16 -12.76
C PRO A 211 -0.16 -1.49 -14.24
N THR A 212 0.92 -1.11 -14.93
CA THR A 212 0.98 -1.12 -16.40
C THR A 212 1.81 -2.26 -16.99
N GLY A 213 2.67 -2.90 -16.18
CA GLY A 213 3.60 -3.93 -16.63
C GLY A 213 4.65 -3.42 -17.64
N LYS A 214 4.97 -2.11 -17.60
CA LYS A 214 5.92 -1.49 -18.55
C LYS A 214 7.36 -1.53 -18.07
N PHE A 215 7.56 -1.69 -16.77
CA PHE A 215 8.87 -1.59 -16.14
C PHE A 215 9.39 -2.94 -15.69
N LEU A 216 10.70 -3.13 -15.78
CA LEU A 216 11.34 -4.37 -15.34
C LEU A 216 11.39 -4.43 -13.81
N PRO A 217 11.33 -5.63 -13.21
CA PRO A 217 11.46 -5.80 -11.75
C PRO A 217 12.74 -5.18 -11.18
N GLU A 218 13.84 -5.18 -11.95
CA GLU A 218 15.12 -4.58 -11.57
C GLU A 218 15.04 -3.07 -11.50
N GLU A 219 14.28 -2.41 -12.38
CA GLU A 219 14.07 -0.96 -12.36
C GLU A 219 13.27 -0.57 -11.12
N VAL A 220 12.13 -1.23 -10.91
CA VAL A 220 11.29 -1.01 -9.72
C VAL A 220 12.06 -1.33 -8.44
N GLY A 221 12.83 -2.40 -8.44
CA GLY A 221 13.69 -2.80 -7.33
C GLY A 221 14.78 -1.77 -7.01
N ALA A 222 15.40 -1.17 -8.02
CA ALA A 222 16.40 -0.12 -7.83
C ALA A 222 15.79 1.16 -7.25
N TRP A 223 14.62 1.57 -7.73
CA TRP A 223 13.91 2.75 -7.24
C TRP A 223 13.45 2.57 -5.79
N THR A 224 12.86 1.43 -5.47
CA THR A 224 12.42 1.12 -4.10
C THR A 224 13.59 0.98 -3.14
N ALA A 225 14.69 0.33 -3.55
CA ALA A 225 15.89 0.18 -2.73
C ALA A 225 16.53 1.53 -2.38
N GLY A 226 16.57 2.47 -3.32
CA GLY A 226 17.09 3.81 -3.10
C GLY A 226 16.30 4.59 -2.04
N LYS A 227 14.98 4.32 -1.92
CA LYS A 227 14.09 4.98 -0.95
C LYS A 227 13.86 4.18 0.33
N ILE A 228 13.78 2.86 0.24
CA ILE A 228 13.63 1.99 1.42
C ILE A 228 14.82 2.13 2.37
N ILE A 229 16.04 2.39 1.86
CA ILE A 229 17.18 2.66 2.73
C ILE A 229 16.93 3.88 3.63
N TYR A 230 16.27 4.93 3.13
CA TYR A 230 15.85 6.08 3.92
C TYR A 230 14.75 5.73 4.93
N PHE A 231 13.75 4.96 4.51
CA PHE A 231 12.63 4.53 5.36
C PHE A 231 13.06 3.50 6.40
N THR A 232 13.89 2.52 6.04
CA THR A 232 14.36 1.44 6.94
C THR A 232 15.34 1.97 7.97
N LEU A 233 16.22 2.92 7.63
CA LEU A 233 17.08 3.57 8.61
C LEU A 233 16.29 4.33 9.68
N PHE A 234 15.17 4.95 9.32
CA PHE A 234 14.28 5.60 10.29
C PHE A 234 13.43 4.62 11.11
N TYR A 235 12.99 3.51 10.53
CA TYR A 235 12.16 2.50 11.22
C TYR A 235 12.96 1.65 12.21
N VAL A 236 14.16 1.19 11.82
CA VAL A 236 15.00 0.30 12.65
C VAL A 236 15.62 1.06 13.83
N THR A 237 15.87 2.36 13.72
CA THR A 237 16.42 3.15 14.83
C THR A 237 15.37 3.53 15.88
N HIS A 238 14.06 3.45 15.59
CA HIS A 238 12.99 3.86 16.49
C HIS A 238 12.17 2.70 17.09
N LEU A 239 12.37 1.46 16.61
CA LEU A 239 11.76 0.27 17.22
C LEU A 239 12.61 -0.37 18.32
N LYS A 240 13.78 0.21 18.64
CA LYS A 240 14.68 -0.28 19.71
C LYS A 240 14.67 0.57 20.99
N ASN A 241 13.69 1.48 21.14
CA ASN A 241 13.49 2.20 22.40
C ASN A 241 12.06 2.03 22.90
#